data_f74b77dcbdd0ada3466b85022ee120de
#
_entry.id   f74b77dcbdd0ada3466b85022ee120de
#
_cell.length_a   1.000
_cell.length_b   1.000
_cell.length_c   1.000
_cell.angle_alpha   90.00
_cell.angle_beta   90.00
_cell.angle_gamma   90.00
#
_symmetry.space_group_name_H-M   'P 1'
#
loop_
_entity.id
_entity.type
_entity.pdbx_description
1 polymer ?
#
loop_
_entity_poly.entity_id
_entity_poly.type
_entity_poly.pdbx_seq_one_letter_code
_entity_poly.pdbx_strand_id
1 'polypeptide(L)'
;MRDSGQASTRHRHRAEEELYVVLEGTGRIRVDGDLLTLAPLSALRVDPGTVRQVFNDTEADALWLVVGAPPEPANTLEMTEEQLAQLYPDGPKALPPELS
;
A
#
# COMPACT_ATOMS: atom_id res chain seq x y z
N MET A 1 0.11 -10.84 5.29
CA MET A 1 -0.40 -11.88 6.21
C MET A 1 -1.36 -12.78 5.47
N ARG A 2 -1.10 -14.05 5.43
CA ARG A 2 -1.90 -15.02 4.70
C ARG A 2 -2.56 -16.04 5.61
N ASP A 3 -1.81 -16.53 6.56
CA ASP A 3 -2.19 -17.75 7.28
C ASP A 3 -3.25 -17.46 8.33
N SER A 4 -4.15 -18.44 8.47
CA SER A 4 -5.17 -18.44 9.50
C SER A 4 -4.53 -18.45 10.89
N GLY A 5 -5.11 -17.70 11.81
CA GLY A 5 -4.64 -17.61 13.18
C GLY A 5 -3.38 -16.77 13.39
N GLN A 6 -2.94 -16.07 12.36
CA GLN A 6 -1.74 -15.24 12.43
C GLN A 6 -2.07 -13.75 12.52
N ALA A 7 -1.12 -13.00 13.02
CA ALA A 7 -1.17 -11.55 13.07
C ALA A 7 0.19 -10.96 12.75
N SER A 8 0.18 -9.79 12.13
CA SER A 8 1.38 -9.00 11.94
C SER A 8 1.73 -8.28 13.25
N THR A 9 2.89 -7.66 13.28
CA THR A 9 3.26 -6.78 14.38
C THR A 9 2.36 -5.54 14.35
N ARG A 10 1.88 -5.12 15.52
CA ARG A 10 1.23 -3.81 15.65
C ARG A 10 2.27 -2.75 15.44
N HIS A 11 1.98 -1.81 14.53
CA HIS A 11 2.95 -0.79 14.17
C HIS A 11 2.28 0.47 13.68
N ARG A 12 3.09 1.51 13.56
CA ARG A 12 2.74 2.79 12.93
C ARG A 12 3.95 3.34 12.20
N HIS A 13 3.69 4.16 11.21
CA HIS A 13 4.72 4.88 10.47
C HIS A 13 4.65 6.37 10.78
N ARG A 14 5.79 7.06 10.70
CA ARG A 14 5.84 8.50 10.98
C ARG A 14 5.31 9.33 9.82
N ALA A 15 5.68 8.97 8.61
CA ALA A 15 5.43 9.76 7.41
C ALA A 15 4.82 8.94 6.27
N GLU A 16 4.85 7.63 6.38
CA GLU A 16 4.35 6.75 5.33
C GLU A 16 2.87 6.46 5.53
N GLU A 17 2.07 6.73 4.51
CA GLU A 17 0.72 6.20 4.46
C GLU A 17 0.70 4.90 3.69
N GLU A 18 -0.22 4.02 4.03
CA GLU A 18 -0.33 2.70 3.43
C GLU A 18 -1.73 2.46 2.91
N LEU A 19 -1.81 1.74 1.78
CA LEU A 19 -3.06 1.23 1.24
C LEU A 19 -3.06 -0.28 1.42
N TYR A 20 -4.03 -0.79 2.15
CA TYR A 20 -4.24 -2.20 2.39
C TYR A 20 -5.36 -2.70 1.49
N VAL A 21 -5.06 -3.66 0.64
CA VAL A 21 -6.03 -4.24 -0.30
C VAL A 21 -6.15 -5.73 -0.03
N VAL A 22 -7.37 -6.20 0.17
CA VAL A 22 -7.64 -7.64 0.28
C VAL A 22 -7.81 -8.20 -1.12
N LEU A 23 -6.97 -9.16 -1.49
CA LEU A 23 -7.05 -9.82 -2.80
C LEU A 23 -7.90 -11.08 -2.74
N GLU A 24 -7.73 -11.87 -1.68
CA GLU A 24 -8.46 -13.12 -1.48
C GLU A 24 -8.81 -13.28 -0.01
N GLY A 25 -9.93 -13.96 0.27
CA GLY A 25 -10.38 -14.21 1.62
C GLY A 25 -11.01 -13.00 2.28
N THR A 26 -11.12 -13.04 3.58
CA THR A 26 -11.67 -11.94 4.39
C THR A 26 -10.53 -11.25 5.12
N GLY A 27 -10.37 -9.95 4.87
CA GLY A 27 -9.35 -9.16 5.53
C GLY A 27 -9.81 -8.69 6.89
N ARG A 28 -8.95 -8.88 7.89
CA ARG A 28 -9.18 -8.37 9.23
C ARG A 28 -8.03 -7.45 9.61
N ILE A 29 -8.36 -6.26 10.07
CA ILE A 29 -7.34 -5.28 10.44
C ILE A 29 -7.81 -4.49 11.67
N ARG A 30 -6.89 -4.31 12.60
CA ARG A 30 -7.06 -3.37 13.72
C ARG A 30 -6.49 -2.03 13.29
N VAL A 31 -7.31 -0.98 13.41
CA VAL A 31 -6.88 0.40 13.17
C VAL A 31 -7.18 1.18 14.42
N ASP A 32 -6.13 1.60 15.13
CA ASP A 32 -6.20 2.12 16.49
C ASP A 32 -6.99 1.15 17.40
N GLY A 33 -8.15 1.52 17.89
CA GLY A 33 -8.99 0.68 18.72
C GLY A 33 -10.08 -0.08 17.99
N ASP A 34 -10.19 0.08 16.69
CA ASP A 34 -11.28 -0.49 15.89
C ASP A 34 -10.85 -1.76 15.17
N LEU A 35 -11.70 -2.77 15.19
CA LEU A 35 -11.52 -3.99 14.42
C LEU A 35 -12.40 -3.91 13.17
N LEU A 36 -11.77 -3.93 12.00
CA LEU A 36 -12.46 -3.80 10.73
C LEU A 36 -12.42 -5.11 9.95
N THR A 37 -13.46 -5.36 9.19
CA THR A 37 -13.56 -6.50 8.27
C THR A 37 -13.67 -5.98 6.85
N LEU A 38 -12.80 -6.47 5.97
CA LEU A 38 -12.75 -6.06 4.57
C LEU A 38 -13.07 -7.26 3.67
N ALA A 39 -14.00 -7.08 2.76
CA ALA A 39 -14.31 -8.08 1.75
C ALA A 39 -13.19 -8.14 0.68
N PRO A 40 -13.13 -9.23 -0.10
CA PRO A 40 -12.19 -9.27 -1.22
C PRO A 40 -12.35 -8.08 -2.16
N LEU A 41 -11.24 -7.56 -2.64
CA LEU A 41 -11.13 -6.39 -3.50
C LEU A 41 -11.51 -5.07 -2.84
N SER A 42 -11.70 -5.07 -1.52
CA SER A 42 -11.82 -3.83 -0.74
C SER A 42 -10.45 -3.29 -0.39
N ALA A 43 -10.37 -1.98 -0.21
CA ALA A 43 -9.15 -1.29 0.14
C ALA A 43 -9.37 -0.35 1.31
N LEU A 44 -8.33 -0.19 2.14
CA LEU A 44 -8.33 0.72 3.27
C LEU A 44 -7.04 1.54 3.25
N ARG A 45 -7.18 2.86 3.26
CA ARG A 45 -6.03 3.75 3.43
C ARG A 45 -5.80 3.98 4.93
N VAL A 46 -4.56 3.83 5.36
CA VAL A 46 -4.14 4.07 6.73
C VAL A 46 -3.16 5.22 6.76
N ASP A 47 -3.52 6.28 7.48
CA ASP A 47 -2.70 7.47 7.59
C ASP A 47 -1.44 7.25 8.43
N PRO A 48 -0.39 8.05 8.22
CA PRO A 48 0.77 8.02 9.09
C PRO A 48 0.39 8.24 10.56
N GLY A 49 1.11 7.60 11.46
CA GLY A 49 0.87 7.73 12.90
C GLY A 49 -0.24 6.86 13.45
N THR A 50 -1.10 6.32 12.61
CA THR A 50 -2.16 5.41 13.03
C THR A 50 -1.57 4.04 13.35
N VAL A 51 -1.88 3.49 14.51
CA VAL A 51 -1.47 2.14 14.89
C VAL A 51 -2.36 1.13 14.17
N ARG A 52 -1.75 0.18 13.48
CA ARG A 52 -2.47 -0.84 12.72
C ARG A 52 -1.88 -2.23 12.95
N GLN A 53 -2.70 -3.22 12.73
CA GLN A 53 -2.31 -4.61 12.80
C GLN A 53 -3.26 -5.44 11.92
N VAL A 54 -2.69 -6.12 10.92
CA VAL A 54 -3.41 -7.11 10.14
C VAL A 54 -3.43 -8.42 10.93
N PHE A 55 -4.56 -9.09 10.95
CA PHE A 55 -4.67 -10.39 11.61
C PHE A 55 -5.64 -11.29 10.84
N ASN A 56 -5.66 -12.55 11.19
CA ASN A 56 -6.59 -13.50 10.59
C ASN A 56 -7.15 -14.42 11.68
N ASP A 57 -8.36 -14.13 12.12
CA ASP A 57 -9.12 -14.92 13.07
C ASP A 57 -10.15 -15.83 12.38
N THR A 58 -10.05 -15.99 11.07
CA THR A 58 -10.90 -16.88 10.28
C THR A 58 -10.22 -18.22 10.06
N GLU A 59 -10.96 -19.19 9.54
CA GLU A 59 -10.42 -20.53 9.21
C GLU A 59 -9.78 -20.59 7.83
N ALA A 60 -9.93 -19.56 7.00
CA ALA A 60 -9.40 -19.51 5.65
C ALA A 60 -8.26 -18.52 5.56
N ASP A 61 -7.35 -18.74 4.61
CA ASP A 61 -6.27 -17.81 4.34
C ASP A 61 -6.80 -16.51 3.77
N ALA A 62 -6.08 -15.42 4.03
CA ALA A 62 -6.33 -14.12 3.43
C ALA A 62 -5.05 -13.62 2.75
N LEU A 63 -5.22 -13.12 1.54
CA LEU A 63 -4.11 -12.55 0.77
C LEU A 63 -4.28 -11.05 0.68
N TRP A 64 -3.24 -10.33 1.09
CA TRP A 64 -3.21 -8.88 1.11
C TRP A 64 -2.17 -8.33 0.15
N LEU A 65 -2.48 -7.19 -0.44
CA LEU A 65 -1.51 -6.31 -1.07
C LEU A 65 -1.41 -5.04 -0.23
N VAL A 66 -0.20 -4.71 0.20
CA VAL A 66 0.05 -3.50 0.97
C VAL A 66 0.99 -2.60 0.19
N VAL A 67 0.55 -1.39 -0.08
CA VAL A 67 1.34 -0.39 -0.79
C VAL A 67 1.58 0.78 0.15
N GLY A 68 2.84 1.07 0.43
CA GLY A 68 3.23 2.20 1.24
C GLY A 68 3.89 3.28 0.38
N ALA A 69 3.64 4.53 0.73
CA ALA A 69 4.28 5.65 0.06
C ALA A 69 4.53 6.75 1.08
N PRO A 70 5.74 7.32 1.14
CA PRO A 70 5.96 8.53 1.91
C PRO A 70 5.15 9.67 1.28
N PRO A 71 4.67 10.62 2.09
CA PRO A 71 3.87 11.73 1.57
C PRO A 71 4.74 12.76 0.87
N GLU A 72 5.54 12.31 -0.08
CA GLU A 72 6.35 13.18 -0.91
C GLU A 72 5.67 13.33 -2.27
N PRO A 73 5.34 14.56 -2.68
CA PRO A 73 4.79 14.75 -4.01
C PRO A 73 5.82 14.36 -5.05
N ALA A 74 5.38 13.73 -6.13
CA ALA A 74 6.22 13.51 -7.28
C ALA A 74 6.66 14.89 -7.81
N ASN A 75 7.93 15.21 -7.64
CA ASN A 75 8.47 16.52 -7.99
C ASN A 75 9.63 16.37 -8.95
N THR A 76 9.33 16.56 -10.24
CA THR A 76 10.36 16.48 -11.28
C THR A 76 11.37 17.63 -11.21
N LEU A 77 11.06 18.71 -10.49
CA LEU A 77 11.99 19.82 -10.31
C LEU A 77 13.18 19.45 -9.43
N GLU A 78 13.07 18.43 -8.62
CA GLU A 78 14.14 17.91 -7.78
C GLU A 78 14.94 16.82 -8.47
N MET A 79 14.53 16.42 -9.67
CA MET A 79 15.25 15.41 -10.45
C MET A 79 16.36 16.05 -11.27
N THR A 80 17.47 15.33 -11.42
CA THR A 80 18.53 15.71 -12.33
C THR A 80 18.10 15.46 -13.77
N GLU A 81 18.80 16.10 -14.72
CA GLU A 81 18.54 15.85 -16.16
C GLU A 81 18.72 14.37 -16.50
N GLU A 82 19.70 13.72 -15.87
CA GLU A 82 19.96 12.30 -16.07
C GLU A 82 18.80 11.44 -15.57
N GLN A 83 18.25 11.75 -14.39
CA GLN A 83 17.10 11.03 -13.85
C GLN A 83 15.87 11.21 -14.73
N LEU A 84 15.63 12.43 -15.21
CA LEU A 84 14.53 12.70 -16.13
C LEU A 84 14.69 11.94 -17.44
N ALA A 85 15.90 11.87 -17.97
CA ALA A 85 16.16 11.14 -19.22
C ALA A 85 15.93 9.64 -19.06
N GLN A 86 16.21 9.08 -17.90
CA GLN A 86 15.96 7.66 -17.61
C GLN A 86 14.46 7.36 -17.50
N LEU A 87 13.70 8.23 -16.82
CA LEU A 87 12.27 8.04 -16.64
C LEU A 87 11.47 8.40 -17.88
N TYR A 88 11.90 9.42 -18.59
CA TYR A 88 11.19 9.98 -19.73
C TYR A 88 12.13 10.15 -20.93
N PRO A 89 12.55 9.05 -21.57
CA PRO A 89 13.52 9.16 -22.68
C PRO A 89 13.03 10.02 -23.83
N ASP A 90 11.71 10.11 -24.04
CA ASP A 90 11.11 10.92 -25.09
C ASP A 90 10.39 12.16 -24.56
N GLY A 91 10.65 12.52 -23.29
CA GLY A 91 10.03 13.64 -22.61
C GLY A 91 8.90 13.22 -21.67
N PRO A 92 8.59 14.06 -20.65
CA PRO A 92 7.62 13.70 -19.59
C PRO A 92 6.19 13.54 -20.08
N LYS A 93 5.85 14.07 -21.25
CA LYS A 93 4.49 13.98 -21.82
C LYS A 93 4.39 12.98 -22.97
N ALA A 94 5.48 12.32 -23.32
CA ALA A 94 5.46 11.32 -24.36
C ALA A 94 4.78 10.03 -23.86
N LEU A 95 4.14 9.34 -24.78
CA LEU A 95 3.58 8.02 -24.48
C LEU A 95 4.71 7.01 -24.26
N PRO A 96 4.44 5.96 -23.45
CA PRO A 96 5.42 4.90 -23.27
C PRO A 96 5.84 4.30 -24.62
N PRO A 97 7.16 4.06 -24.83
CA PRO A 97 7.64 3.51 -26.09
C PRO A 97 7.01 2.16 -26.45
N GLU A 98 6.59 1.40 -25.46
CA GLU A 98 5.95 0.09 -25.64
C GLU A 98 4.62 0.20 -26.40
N LEU A 99 4.02 1.39 -26.45
CA LEU A 99 2.75 1.63 -27.14
C LEU A 99 2.93 1.96 -28.63
N SER A 100 4.16 2.13 -29.09
CA SER A 100 4.45 2.47 -30.49
C SER A 100 4.84 1.26 -31.33
#